data_c98b5192c2427d53fbc5b0937f262a5b
#
_entry.id   c98b5192c2427d53fbc5b0937f262a5b
#
_cell.length_a   1.000
_cell.length_b   1.000
_cell.length_c   1.000
_cell.angle_alpha   90.00
_cell.angle_beta   90.00
_cell.angle_gamma   90.00
#
_symmetry.space_group_name_H-M   'P 1'
#
loop_
_entity.id
_entity.type
_entity.pdbx_description
1 polymer ?
#
loop_
_entity_poly.entity_id
_entity_poly.type
_entity_poly.pdbx_seq_one_letter_code
_entity_poly.pdbx_strand_id
1 'polypeptide(L)'
;MQLRNKSTRTATKMETLLNAFGFATIDELAEYSMFGSGPGAPAICTNAHCDYTTEYESDCVHGWCEVCQTNTVASGLVIAGIS
;
A
#
# COMPACT_ATOMS: atom_id res chain seq x y z
N MET A 1 19.30 -0.06 15.81
CA MET A 1 19.36 0.10 15.34
C MET A 1 19.27 0.09 14.34
N GLN A 2 19.18 -0.09 13.76
CA GLN A 2 19.12 -0.05 13.03
C GLN A 2 19.03 -0.37 12.08
N LEU A 3 19.06 -0.73 11.81
CA LEU A 3 19.11 -1.10 11.03
C LEU A 3 18.32 -1.24 10.16
N ARG A 4 17.78 -1.73 9.95
CA ARG A 4 16.89 -1.72 9.29
C ARG A 4 16.88 -1.03 8.12
N ASN A 5 17.55 -0.67 7.63
CA ASN A 5 17.51 0.25 6.73
C ASN A 5 17.25 -0.12 5.38
N LYS A 6 17.49 -1.24 4.90
CA LYS A 6 17.35 -1.52 3.65
C LYS A 6 16.06 -1.73 3.21
N SER A 7 15.22 -2.39 3.73
CA SER A 7 13.86 -2.54 3.32
C SER A 7 13.02 -1.42 3.85
N THR A 8 13.65 -0.36 4.21
CA THR A 8 13.00 0.73 4.87
C THR A 8 11.90 1.37 4.06
N ARG A 9 12.13 1.54 2.77
CA ARG A 9 11.13 2.21 1.95
C ARG A 9 9.83 1.43 1.92
N THR A 10 9.89 0.13 1.70
CA THR A 10 8.69 -0.68 1.66
C THR A 10 8.00 -0.70 3.02
N ALA A 11 8.77 -0.81 4.09
CA ALA A 11 8.19 -0.82 5.42
C ALA A 11 7.49 0.50 5.72
N THR A 12 8.09 1.61 5.33
CA THR A 12 7.50 2.92 5.56
C THR A 12 6.21 3.08 4.76
N LYS A 13 6.21 2.62 3.52
CA LYS A 13 5.01 2.69 2.70
C LYS A 13 3.90 1.87 3.32
N MET A 14 4.20 0.70 3.83
CA MET A 14 3.20 -0.14 4.45
C MET A 14 2.64 0.52 5.72
N GLU A 15 3.49 1.12 6.53
CA GLU A 15 3.02 1.81 7.72
C GLU A 15 2.09 2.96 7.37
N THR A 16 2.47 3.73 6.38
CA THR A 16 1.65 4.86 5.95
C THR A 16 0.28 4.36 5.47
N LEU A 17 0.29 3.28 4.71
CA LEU A 17 -0.95 2.73 4.18
C LEU A 17 -1.85 2.21 5.30
N LEU A 18 -1.28 1.48 6.25
CA LEU A 18 -2.06 0.96 7.36
C LEU A 18 -2.67 2.09 8.16
N ASN A 19 -1.89 3.12 8.44
CA ASN A 19 -2.40 4.25 9.20
C ASN A 19 -3.49 4.99 8.44
N ALA A 20 -3.34 5.13 7.14
CA ALA A 20 -4.32 5.86 6.35
C ALA A 20 -5.68 5.17 6.36
N PHE A 21 -5.68 3.85 6.43
CA PHE A 21 -6.92 3.08 6.41
C PHE A 21 -7.34 2.58 7.79
N GLY A 22 -6.56 2.88 8.82
CA GLY A 22 -6.94 2.51 10.17
C GLY A 22 -6.70 1.06 10.53
N PHE A 23 -5.79 0.39 9.85
CA PHE A 23 -5.46 -1.00 10.16
C PHE A 23 -4.30 -1.06 11.15
N ALA A 24 -4.36 -1.99 12.08
CA ALA A 24 -3.29 -2.18 13.03
C ALA A 24 -2.18 -3.07 12.49
N THR A 25 -2.52 -4.00 11.59
CA THR A 25 -1.54 -4.97 11.10
C THR A 25 -1.74 -5.24 9.62
N ILE A 26 -0.73 -5.84 9.01
CA ILE A 26 -0.83 -6.27 7.62
C ILE A 26 -1.90 -7.33 7.47
N ASP A 27 -2.09 -8.17 8.49
CA ASP A 27 -3.13 -9.19 8.43
C ASP A 27 -4.50 -8.58 8.27
N GLU A 28 -4.77 -7.47 8.96
CA GLU A 28 -6.05 -6.79 8.83
C GLU A 28 -6.23 -6.24 7.41
N LEU A 29 -5.16 -5.68 6.85
CA LEU A 29 -5.23 -5.18 5.50
C LEU A 29 -5.51 -6.31 4.52
N ALA A 30 -4.85 -7.45 4.71
CA ALA A 30 -5.04 -8.59 3.82
C ALA A 30 -6.47 -9.12 3.90
N GLU A 31 -7.02 -9.20 5.10
CA GLU A 31 -8.39 -9.66 5.26
C GLU A 31 -9.37 -8.70 4.59
N TYR A 32 -9.16 -7.41 4.77
CA TYR A 32 -10.04 -6.43 4.15
C TYR A 32 -9.97 -6.54 2.63
N SER A 33 -8.76 -6.73 2.10
CA SER A 33 -8.57 -6.80 0.65
C SER A 33 -9.20 -8.04 0.05
N MET A 34 -9.14 -9.16 0.78
CA MET A 34 -9.64 -10.43 0.26
C MET A 34 -11.11 -10.65 0.53
N PHE A 35 -11.58 -10.25 1.69
CA PHE A 35 -12.93 -10.58 2.13
C PHE A 35 -13.82 -9.37 2.28
N GLY A 36 -13.29 -8.19 2.14
CA GLY A 36 -14.11 -7.01 2.24
C GLY A 36 -15.08 -6.89 1.07
N SER A 37 -16.17 -6.21 1.30
CA SER A 37 -17.17 -6.03 0.27
C SER A 37 -16.93 -4.81 -0.59
N GLY A 38 -15.84 -4.11 -0.36
CA GLY A 38 -15.54 -2.91 -1.12
C GLY A 38 -15.05 -3.21 -2.52
N PRO A 39 -15.02 -2.20 -3.36
CA PRO A 39 -14.65 -2.39 -4.76
C PRO A 39 -13.15 -2.55 -4.98
N GLY A 40 -12.31 -2.32 -3.98
CA GLY A 40 -10.89 -2.42 -4.20
C GLY A 40 -10.13 -2.63 -2.92
N ALA A 41 -8.82 -2.77 -3.06
CA ALA A 41 -7.92 -2.96 -1.94
C ALA A 41 -7.14 -1.67 -1.69
N PRO A 42 -6.72 -1.43 -0.43
CA PRO A 42 -5.91 -0.25 -0.13
C PRO A 42 -4.64 -0.25 -0.95
N ALA A 43 -4.28 0.91 -1.47
CA ALA A 43 -3.12 1.07 -2.35
C ALA A 43 -2.45 2.40 -2.04
N ILE A 44 -1.17 2.48 -2.33
CA ILE A 44 -0.38 3.65 -2.01
C ILE A 44 0.65 3.89 -3.11
N CYS A 45 0.94 5.16 -3.37
CA CYS A 45 1.98 5.53 -4.30
C CYS A 45 3.33 5.04 -3.80
N THR A 46 4.13 4.46 -4.69
CA THR A 46 5.40 3.88 -4.32
C THR A 46 6.56 4.87 -4.37
N ASN A 47 6.33 6.08 -4.80
CA ASN A 47 7.37 7.10 -4.78
C ASN A 47 7.70 7.45 -3.33
N ALA A 48 9.00 7.59 -3.04
CA ALA A 48 9.45 7.75 -1.67
C ALA A 48 8.89 9.01 -1.01
N HIS A 49 8.68 10.05 -1.79
CA HIS A 49 8.25 11.33 -1.25
C HIS A 49 6.75 11.57 -1.39
N CYS A 50 5.98 10.56 -1.71
CA CYS A 50 4.55 10.70 -1.95
C CYS A 50 3.79 9.68 -1.12
N ASP A 51 2.80 10.15 -0.37
CA ASP A 51 2.00 9.27 0.48
C ASP A 51 0.55 9.18 0.01
N TYR A 52 0.31 9.40 -1.26
CA TYR A 52 -1.03 9.31 -1.82
C TYR A 52 -1.58 7.90 -1.66
N THR A 53 -2.76 7.78 -1.09
CA THR A 53 -3.43 6.49 -0.90
C THR A 53 -4.77 6.51 -1.60
N THR A 54 -5.17 5.33 -2.07
CA THR A 54 -6.44 5.18 -2.75
C THR A 54 -6.78 3.69 -2.75
N GLU A 55 -7.75 3.28 -3.55
CA GLU A 55 -8.12 1.88 -3.67
C GLU A 55 -8.02 1.45 -5.12
N TYR A 56 -7.41 0.30 -5.32
CA TYR A 56 -7.30 -0.32 -6.63
C TYR A 56 -7.49 -1.82 -6.46
N GLU A 57 -7.35 -2.57 -7.54
CA GLU A 57 -7.46 -4.02 -7.46
C GLU A 57 -6.32 -4.59 -6.63
N SER A 58 -6.55 -5.72 -6.00
CA SER A 58 -5.61 -6.27 -5.05
C SER A 58 -4.28 -6.66 -5.67
N ASP A 59 -4.22 -6.86 -6.98
CA ASP A 59 -2.97 -7.18 -7.67
C ASP A 59 -2.42 -5.99 -8.46
N CYS A 60 -2.90 -4.80 -8.18
CA CYS A 60 -2.48 -3.61 -8.90
C CYS A 60 -1.04 -3.25 -8.58
N VAL A 61 -0.24 -3.00 -9.62
CA VAL A 61 1.14 -2.56 -9.46
C VAL A 61 1.43 -1.25 -10.19
N HIS A 62 0.52 -0.80 -11.05
CA HIS A 62 0.74 0.42 -11.82
C HIS A 62 -0.48 1.32 -11.79
N GLY A 63 -1.07 1.49 -10.60
CA GLY A 63 -2.21 2.39 -10.46
C GLY A 63 -1.79 3.84 -10.61
N TRP A 64 -2.76 4.67 -10.97
CA TRP A 64 -2.49 6.09 -11.21
C TRP A 64 -2.40 6.85 -9.90
N CYS A 65 -1.35 7.64 -9.75
CA CYS A 65 -1.21 8.55 -8.62
C CYS A 65 -1.55 9.97 -9.09
N GLU A 66 -2.60 10.54 -8.50
CA GLU A 66 -3.03 11.86 -8.93
C GLU A 66 -2.07 12.95 -8.47
N VAL A 67 -1.32 12.69 -7.41
CA VAL A 67 -0.36 13.68 -6.93
C VAL A 67 0.88 13.72 -7.83
N CYS A 68 1.44 12.55 -8.13
CA CYS A 68 2.64 12.47 -8.96
C CYS A 68 2.32 12.48 -10.45
N GLN A 69 1.08 12.16 -10.80
CA GLN A 69 0.64 12.06 -12.18
C GLN A 69 1.44 11.01 -12.92
N THR A 70 1.64 9.87 -12.25
CA THR A 70 2.36 8.74 -12.82
C THR A 70 1.70 7.45 -12.36
N ASN A 71 2.02 6.35 -13.07
CA ASN A 71 1.47 5.05 -12.73
C ASN A 71 2.35 4.37 -11.68
N THR A 72 2.29 4.86 -10.46
CA THR A 72 3.19 4.41 -9.41
C THR A 72 2.48 3.90 -8.17
N VAL A 73 1.17 3.67 -8.26
CA VAL A 73 0.41 3.18 -7.10
C VAL A 73 0.34 1.66 -7.14
N ALA A 74 0.62 1.02 -6.02
CA ALA A 74 0.54 -0.43 -5.89
C ALA A 74 -0.33 -0.78 -4.70
N SER A 75 -1.00 -1.92 -4.78
CA SER A 75 -1.85 -2.35 -3.69
C SER A 75 -1.01 -2.78 -2.49
N GLY A 76 -1.61 -2.71 -1.31
CA GLY A 76 -0.91 -3.14 -0.11
C GLY A 76 -0.52 -4.60 -0.15
N LEU A 77 -1.32 -5.46 -0.78
CA LEU A 77 -0.97 -6.87 -0.89
C LEU A 77 0.28 -7.06 -1.74
N VAL A 78 0.41 -6.31 -2.81
CA VAL A 78 1.61 -6.37 -3.64
C VAL A 78 2.83 -5.91 -2.86
N ILE A 79 2.69 -4.79 -2.15
CA ILE A 79 3.80 -4.26 -1.37
C ILE A 79 4.20 -5.24 -0.26
N ALA A 80 3.23 -5.91 0.34
CA ALA A 80 3.51 -6.87 1.40
C ALA A 80 4.06 -8.19 0.86
N GLY A 81 4.02 -8.40 -0.44
CA GLY A 81 4.52 -9.63 -1.02
C GLY A 81 3.53 -10.78 -0.98
N ILE A 82 2.25 -10.49 -0.74
CA ILE A 82 1.23 -11.53 -0.66
C ILE A 82 0.62 -11.83 -2.03
N SER A 83 0.56 -10.82 -2.86
CA SER A 83 -0.11 -10.96 -4.14
C SER A 83 0.84 -10.71 -5.31
#